data_783ec12ecb6fd5d6b69d164a8727d5df
#
_entry.id   783ec12ecb6fd5d6b69d164a8727d5df
#
_cell.length_a   1.000
_cell.length_b   1.000
_cell.length_c   1.000
_cell.angle_alpha   90.00
_cell.angle_beta   90.00
_cell.angle_gamma   90.00
#
_symmetry.space_group_name_H-M   'P 1'
#
loop_
_entity.id
_entity.type
_entity.pdbx_description
1 polymer ?
#
loop_
_entity_poly.entity_id
_entity_poly.type
_entity_poly.pdbx_seq_one_letter_code
_entity_poly.pdbx_strand_id
1 'polypeptide(L)'
;MDYTDCNVLCELKKKKIPLISKVPIDNFTKMVSSCFDFEFDGESKFFPYELPKEILDMNFNILCIVGGSGKGKSTLLKEFNGYHFASKKFDNSKAIVSNFNTEYEASHKLSAVGLNSLPVWCRPRNVLSVGEGFRADVALNLDDYTIFDEYTSTIDRNVAKSTSNGLQKYIRHNNIKNVVFCSCHKDYIPFLKPNIVIDLDEEKVYDCGDGECLGKTLLSKCTSQTTKTFGEFLGSITI
;
A
#
# COMPACT_ATOMS: atom_id res chain seq x y z
N MET A 1 -4.00 -6.43 17.78
CA MET A 1 -2.58 -6.06 17.74
C MET A 1 -2.46 -4.89 16.80
N ASP A 2 -1.97 -3.79 17.28
CA ASP A 2 -1.65 -2.65 16.42
C ASP A 2 -0.34 -2.98 15.67
N TYR A 3 -0.18 -2.52 14.41
CA TYR A 3 1.07 -2.77 13.67
C TYR A 3 2.27 -2.03 14.31
N THR A 4 2.02 -1.02 15.12
CA THR A 4 3.06 -0.31 15.89
C THR A 4 3.70 -1.18 16.97
N ASP A 5 3.06 -2.31 17.32
CA ASP A 5 3.63 -3.34 18.21
C ASP A 5 4.56 -4.30 17.45
N CYS A 6 4.62 -4.21 16.12
CA CYS A 6 5.48 -5.04 15.28
C CYS A 6 6.95 -4.59 15.36
N ASN A 7 7.86 -5.47 14.92
CA ASN A 7 9.28 -5.13 14.89
C ASN A 7 9.58 -4.10 13.80
N VAL A 8 10.32 -3.04 14.13
CA VAL A 8 10.83 -2.09 13.14
C VAL A 8 11.95 -2.76 12.35
N LEU A 9 11.76 -2.94 11.03
CA LEU A 9 12.78 -3.48 10.13
C LEU A 9 13.85 -2.44 9.79
N CYS A 10 13.42 -1.26 9.39
CA CYS A 10 14.30 -0.16 9.04
C CYS A 10 13.55 1.18 9.02
N GLU A 11 14.33 2.26 8.99
CA GLU A 11 13.82 3.61 8.69
C GLU A 11 13.82 3.85 7.19
N LEU A 12 12.81 4.55 6.70
CA LEU A 12 12.72 4.95 5.30
C LEU A 12 13.62 6.15 5.04
N LYS A 13 14.40 6.07 3.97
CA LYS A 13 15.25 7.16 3.51
C LYS A 13 14.58 7.91 2.36
N LYS A 14 14.77 9.21 2.31
CA LYS A 14 14.37 10.03 1.16
C LYS A 14 15.48 10.02 0.10
N LYS A 15 15.09 9.98 -1.17
CA LYS A 15 16.04 10.11 -2.29
C LYS A 15 16.75 11.47 -2.21
N LYS A 16 18.04 11.48 -2.58
CA LYS A 16 18.84 12.70 -2.59
C LYS A 16 18.40 13.66 -3.71
N ILE A 17 17.82 13.13 -4.80
CA ILE A 17 17.38 13.91 -5.96
C ILE A 17 15.89 14.17 -5.84
N PRO A 18 15.45 15.45 -5.74
CA PRO A 18 14.05 15.78 -5.67
C PRO A 18 13.36 15.64 -7.03
N LEU A 19 12.07 15.38 -6.98
CA LEU A 19 11.17 15.63 -8.12
C LEU A 19 10.85 17.12 -8.13
N ILE A 20 11.08 17.78 -9.26
CA ILE A 20 10.86 19.22 -9.42
C ILE A 20 9.68 19.42 -10.37
N SER A 21 8.69 20.16 -9.92
CA SER A 21 7.61 20.71 -10.74
C SER A 21 7.85 22.19 -10.96
N LYS A 22 7.79 22.63 -12.22
CA LYS A 22 7.98 24.03 -12.59
C LYS A 22 6.72 24.59 -13.23
N VAL A 23 6.32 25.77 -12.78
CA VAL A 23 5.21 26.52 -13.37
C VAL A 23 5.64 27.97 -13.58
N PRO A 24 5.15 28.66 -14.63
CA PRO A 24 5.47 30.06 -14.84
C PRO A 24 4.87 30.93 -13.74
N ILE A 25 5.60 31.97 -13.37
CA ILE A 25 5.11 32.97 -12.43
C ILE A 25 4.25 33.96 -13.20
N ASP A 26 2.95 33.91 -12.96
CA ASP A 26 1.93 34.79 -13.54
C ASP A 26 1.33 35.75 -12.50
N ASN A 27 0.34 36.55 -12.89
CA ASN A 27 -0.29 37.51 -12.00
C ASN A 27 -1.09 36.84 -10.87
N PHE A 28 -1.60 35.61 -11.08
CA PHE A 28 -2.33 34.88 -10.05
C PHE A 28 -1.38 34.33 -8.98
N THR A 29 -0.26 33.72 -9.39
CA THR A 29 0.77 33.24 -8.46
C THR A 29 1.40 34.39 -7.66
N LYS A 30 1.64 35.56 -8.29
CA LYS A 30 2.12 36.76 -7.61
C LYS A 30 1.12 37.27 -6.58
N MET A 31 -0.18 37.27 -6.93
CA MET A 31 -1.25 37.66 -6.00
C MET A 31 -1.28 36.72 -4.79
N VAL A 32 -1.21 35.40 -5.00
CA VAL A 32 -1.18 34.41 -3.90
C VAL A 32 0.03 34.65 -3.01
N SER A 33 1.23 34.85 -3.60
CA SER A 33 2.46 35.13 -2.84
C SER A 33 2.28 36.37 -1.95
N SER A 34 1.74 37.45 -2.50
CA SER A 34 1.57 38.70 -1.73
C SER A 34 0.47 38.64 -0.68
N CYS A 35 -0.62 37.88 -0.92
CA CYS A 35 -1.74 37.77 0.03
C CYS A 35 -1.45 36.84 1.22
N PHE A 36 -0.59 35.85 1.04
CA PHE A 36 -0.33 34.79 2.04
C PHE A 36 1.09 34.80 2.58
N ASP A 37 1.88 35.84 2.30
CA ASP A 37 3.28 35.97 2.71
C ASP A 37 4.11 34.70 2.37
N PHE A 38 3.88 34.16 1.16
CA PHE A 38 4.47 32.94 0.65
C PHE A 38 5.38 33.25 -0.53
N GLU A 39 6.70 33.10 -0.37
CA GLU A 39 7.65 33.26 -1.46
C GLU A 39 7.55 32.07 -2.43
N PHE A 40 7.16 32.35 -3.67
CA PHE A 40 7.05 31.37 -4.72
C PHE A 40 8.01 31.70 -5.87
N ASP A 41 8.97 30.81 -6.08
CA ASP A 41 10.04 30.92 -7.12
C ASP A 41 9.68 30.22 -8.45
N GLY A 42 8.47 29.71 -8.59
CA GLY A 42 8.04 28.94 -9.76
C GLY A 42 8.40 27.45 -9.68
N GLU A 43 9.05 27.00 -8.61
CA GLU A 43 9.45 25.61 -8.44
C GLU A 43 8.82 24.99 -7.17
N SER A 44 8.40 23.75 -7.30
CA SER A 44 8.01 22.91 -6.17
C SER A 44 8.89 21.67 -6.15
N LYS A 45 9.55 21.40 -5.01
CA LYS A 45 10.48 20.29 -4.82
C LYS A 45 9.89 19.26 -3.86
N PHE A 46 9.86 18.01 -4.29
CA PHE A 46 9.42 16.88 -3.48
C PHE A 46 10.51 15.81 -3.43
N PHE A 47 10.91 15.38 -2.24
CA PHE A 47 11.89 14.32 -2.02
C PHE A 47 11.15 12.99 -1.80
N PRO A 48 11.07 12.11 -2.82
CA PRO A 48 10.39 10.81 -2.68
C PRO A 48 11.16 9.89 -1.74
N TYR A 49 10.45 8.97 -1.11
CA TYR A 49 11.07 7.89 -0.35
C TYR A 49 11.75 6.89 -1.28
N GLU A 50 12.83 6.28 -0.80
CA GLU A 50 13.49 5.15 -1.43
C GLU A 50 12.96 3.86 -0.80
N LEU A 51 12.45 2.95 -1.63
CA LEU A 51 12.02 1.63 -1.15
C LEU A 51 13.26 0.75 -0.93
N PRO A 52 13.46 0.17 0.26
CA PRO A 52 14.55 -0.78 0.47
C PRO A 52 14.44 -1.95 -0.51
N LYS A 53 15.52 -2.25 -1.24
CA LYS A 53 15.54 -3.30 -2.27
C LYS A 53 15.16 -4.66 -1.70
N GLU A 54 15.56 -4.91 -0.46
CA GLU A 54 15.25 -6.13 0.28
C GLU A 54 13.75 -6.42 0.32
N ILE A 55 12.91 -5.37 0.40
CA ILE A 55 11.45 -5.52 0.43
C ILE A 55 10.91 -6.01 -0.91
N LEU A 56 11.52 -5.57 -2.03
CA LEU A 56 11.12 -6.02 -3.38
C LEU A 56 11.46 -7.49 -3.63
N ASP A 57 12.51 -7.98 -3.00
CA ASP A 57 12.97 -9.38 -3.12
C ASP A 57 12.24 -10.33 -2.16
N MET A 58 11.37 -9.77 -1.29
CA MET A 58 10.61 -10.56 -0.31
C MET A 58 9.37 -11.20 -0.93
N ASN A 59 9.10 -12.44 -0.51
CA ASN A 59 7.80 -13.08 -0.72
C ASN A 59 6.91 -12.82 0.50
N PHE A 60 5.87 -12.05 0.31
CA PHE A 60 4.83 -11.81 1.32
C PHE A 60 3.45 -12.09 0.72
N ASN A 61 2.45 -12.27 1.55
CA ASN A 61 1.07 -12.28 1.06
C ASN A 61 0.55 -10.85 0.91
N ILE A 62 0.71 -10.05 1.95
CA ILE A 62 0.10 -8.72 2.06
C ILE A 62 1.14 -7.71 2.55
N LEU A 63 1.29 -6.61 1.83
CA LEU A 63 2.03 -5.42 2.23
C LEU A 63 1.09 -4.22 2.28
N CYS A 64 1.16 -3.42 3.33
CA CYS A 64 0.43 -2.15 3.44
C CYS A 64 1.38 -0.96 3.34
N ILE A 65 1.00 0.05 2.57
CA ILE A 65 1.62 1.38 2.57
C ILE A 65 0.61 2.38 3.11
N VAL A 66 0.97 3.07 4.17
CA VAL A 66 0.10 4.06 4.81
C VAL A 66 0.80 5.39 5.00
N GLY A 67 0.02 6.45 5.09
CA GLY A 67 0.51 7.82 5.32
C GLY A 67 -0.50 8.85 4.84
N GLY A 68 -0.38 10.06 5.34
CA GLY A 68 -1.24 11.18 4.98
C GLY A 68 -1.25 11.52 3.49
N SER A 69 -2.20 12.34 3.08
CA SER A 69 -2.23 12.86 1.70
C SER A 69 -0.96 13.66 1.39
N GLY A 70 -0.45 13.56 0.16
CA GLY A 70 0.76 14.25 -0.26
C GLY A 70 2.09 13.66 0.23
N LYS A 71 2.09 12.62 1.07
CA LYS A 71 3.32 11.97 1.59
C LYS A 71 4.12 11.17 0.54
N GLY A 72 3.61 11.05 -0.69
CA GLY A 72 4.33 10.37 -1.77
C GLY A 72 4.03 8.87 -1.91
N LYS A 73 2.91 8.39 -1.36
CA LYS A 73 2.46 6.99 -1.48
C LYS A 73 2.47 6.50 -2.94
N SER A 74 1.76 7.19 -3.83
CA SER A 74 1.67 6.81 -5.24
C SER A 74 3.01 6.94 -5.99
N THR A 75 3.95 7.76 -5.48
CA THR A 75 5.31 7.82 -6.00
C THR A 75 6.10 6.58 -5.59
N LEU A 76 5.97 6.15 -4.32
CA LEU A 76 6.62 4.95 -3.81
C LEU A 76 6.09 3.68 -4.51
N LEU A 77 4.79 3.62 -4.81
CA LEU A 77 4.19 2.48 -5.53
C LEU A 77 4.81 2.25 -6.91
N LYS A 78 5.33 3.29 -7.57
CA LYS A 78 6.01 3.17 -8.87
C LYS A 78 7.34 2.43 -8.80
N GLU A 79 7.89 2.20 -7.62
CA GLU A 79 9.13 1.45 -7.42
C GLU A 79 8.91 -0.08 -7.38
N PHE A 80 7.65 -0.52 -7.28
CA PHE A 80 7.28 -1.94 -7.33
C PHE A 80 7.32 -2.48 -8.76
N ASN A 81 8.53 -2.71 -9.27
CA ASN A 81 8.73 -3.26 -10.61
C ASN A 81 8.18 -4.69 -10.70
N GLY A 82 7.46 -4.99 -11.78
CA GLY A 82 6.82 -6.30 -11.98
C GLY A 82 5.44 -6.42 -11.34
N TYR A 83 5.01 -5.43 -10.58
CA TYR A 83 3.64 -5.36 -10.03
C TYR A 83 2.71 -4.64 -11.01
N HIS A 84 1.41 -4.89 -10.90
CA HIS A 84 0.40 -4.24 -11.71
C HIS A 84 -0.68 -3.58 -10.84
N PHE A 85 -1.08 -2.37 -11.23
CA PHE A 85 -2.18 -1.69 -10.56
C PHE A 85 -3.51 -2.37 -10.88
N ALA A 86 -4.40 -2.40 -9.90
CA ALA A 86 -5.78 -2.85 -10.05
C ALA A 86 -6.50 -2.00 -11.11
N SER A 87 -6.58 -2.50 -12.34
CA SER A 87 -7.08 -1.75 -13.50
C SER A 87 -8.11 -2.51 -14.33
N LYS A 88 -8.36 -3.81 -14.03
CA LYS A 88 -9.41 -4.60 -14.68
C LYS A 88 -10.76 -3.95 -14.41
N LYS A 89 -11.58 -3.85 -15.45
CA LYS A 89 -12.92 -3.29 -15.38
C LYS A 89 -13.96 -4.36 -15.70
N PHE A 90 -15.11 -4.26 -15.06
CA PHE A 90 -16.25 -5.09 -15.40
C PHE A 90 -16.82 -4.74 -16.79
N ASP A 91 -17.23 -5.77 -17.52
CA ASP A 91 -18.12 -5.62 -18.67
C ASP A 91 -19.54 -5.34 -18.15
N ASN A 92 -19.99 -4.10 -18.32
CA ASN A 92 -21.30 -3.66 -17.82
C ASN A 92 -22.49 -4.23 -18.61
N SER A 93 -22.26 -4.97 -19.70
CA SER A 93 -23.30 -5.73 -20.40
C SER A 93 -23.63 -7.05 -19.68
N LYS A 94 -22.87 -7.43 -18.67
CA LYS A 94 -23.01 -8.68 -17.91
C LYS A 94 -23.20 -8.44 -16.41
N ALA A 95 -23.75 -9.43 -15.72
CA ALA A 95 -23.73 -9.48 -14.27
C ALA A 95 -22.29 -9.50 -13.74
N ILE A 96 -22.05 -8.94 -12.53
CA ILE A 96 -20.67 -8.92 -11.98
C ILE A 96 -20.11 -10.35 -11.84
N VAL A 97 -20.93 -11.32 -11.46
CA VAL A 97 -20.50 -12.73 -11.31
C VAL A 97 -20.01 -13.34 -12.61
N SER A 98 -20.51 -12.88 -13.76
CA SER A 98 -20.16 -13.39 -15.10
C SER A 98 -18.87 -12.81 -15.68
N ASN A 99 -18.15 -11.99 -14.93
CA ASN A 99 -16.87 -11.39 -15.33
C ASN A 99 -15.65 -12.14 -14.81
N PHE A 100 -15.84 -13.19 -14.04
CA PHE A 100 -14.77 -14.05 -13.53
C PHE A 100 -14.57 -15.27 -14.45
N ASN A 101 -13.40 -15.93 -14.32
CA ASN A 101 -13.08 -17.08 -15.17
C ASN A 101 -13.91 -18.31 -14.84
N THR A 102 -14.28 -18.49 -13.56
CA THR A 102 -15.10 -19.62 -13.08
C THR A 102 -16.12 -19.17 -12.06
N GLU A 103 -17.21 -19.92 -11.93
CA GLU A 103 -18.25 -19.70 -10.90
C GLU A 103 -17.67 -19.83 -9.48
N TYR A 104 -16.74 -20.75 -9.30
CA TYR A 104 -16.02 -20.94 -8.05
C TYR A 104 -15.22 -19.69 -7.66
N GLU A 105 -14.41 -19.18 -8.59
CA GLU A 105 -13.63 -17.95 -8.38
C GLU A 105 -14.53 -16.77 -8.04
N ALA A 106 -15.60 -16.57 -8.83
CA ALA A 106 -16.57 -15.50 -8.63
C ALA A 106 -17.16 -15.51 -7.22
N SER A 107 -17.73 -16.66 -6.83
CA SER A 107 -18.43 -16.81 -5.55
C SER A 107 -17.49 -16.59 -4.35
N HIS A 108 -16.27 -17.12 -4.42
CA HIS A 108 -15.30 -17.02 -3.33
C HIS A 108 -14.69 -15.62 -3.22
N LYS A 109 -14.31 -14.99 -4.34
CA LYS A 109 -13.77 -13.62 -4.33
C LYS A 109 -14.81 -12.60 -3.90
N LEU A 110 -16.05 -12.68 -4.41
CA LEU A 110 -17.14 -11.79 -4.03
C LEU A 110 -17.52 -11.94 -2.55
N SER A 111 -17.55 -13.17 -2.05
CA SER A 111 -17.79 -13.43 -0.62
C SER A 111 -16.63 -12.91 0.25
N ALA A 112 -15.38 -13.06 -0.18
CA ALA A 112 -14.21 -12.60 0.55
C ALA A 112 -14.21 -11.08 0.79
N VAL A 113 -14.75 -10.30 -0.16
CA VAL A 113 -14.93 -8.85 0.00
C VAL A 113 -16.22 -8.45 0.73
N GLY A 114 -16.99 -9.42 1.22
CA GLY A 114 -18.22 -9.19 1.98
C GLY A 114 -19.44 -8.83 1.12
N LEU A 115 -19.42 -9.13 -0.18
CA LEU A 115 -20.60 -9.02 -1.06
C LEU A 115 -21.42 -10.30 -0.97
N ASN A 116 -22.14 -10.52 0.16
CA ASN A 116 -22.86 -11.76 0.40
C ASN A 116 -24.33 -11.75 -0.08
N SER A 117 -24.77 -10.67 -0.72
CA SER A 117 -26.11 -10.56 -1.28
C SER A 117 -26.14 -11.12 -2.71
N LEU A 118 -26.72 -12.30 -2.91
CA LEU A 118 -26.82 -12.93 -4.23
C LEU A 118 -27.50 -12.03 -5.30
N PRO A 119 -28.56 -11.25 -4.98
CA PRO A 119 -29.14 -10.33 -5.96
C PRO A 119 -28.15 -9.27 -6.47
N VAL A 120 -27.14 -8.89 -5.68
CA VAL A 120 -26.09 -7.96 -6.10
C VAL A 120 -25.17 -8.60 -7.15
N TRP A 121 -24.88 -9.89 -7.04
CA TRP A 121 -24.05 -10.62 -7.99
C TRP A 121 -24.63 -10.68 -9.41
N CYS A 122 -25.96 -10.66 -9.51
CA CYS A 122 -26.70 -10.68 -10.78
C CYS A 122 -26.89 -9.29 -11.40
N ARG A 123 -26.31 -8.24 -10.82
CA ARG A 123 -26.38 -6.88 -11.36
C ARG A 123 -25.12 -6.51 -12.11
N PRO A 124 -25.21 -5.64 -13.13
CA PRO A 124 -24.02 -5.06 -13.74
C PRO A 124 -23.35 -4.05 -12.79
N ARG A 125 -22.04 -3.83 -12.95
CA ARG A 125 -21.20 -3.00 -12.06
C ARG A 125 -21.72 -1.57 -11.91
N ASN A 126 -22.23 -0.98 -13.00
CA ASN A 126 -22.66 0.43 -13.06
C ASN A 126 -23.94 0.76 -12.26
N VAL A 127 -24.69 -0.25 -11.81
CA VAL A 127 -25.89 -0.04 -10.96
C VAL A 127 -25.64 -0.35 -9.47
N LEU A 128 -24.42 -0.74 -9.12
CA LEU A 128 -24.04 -0.98 -7.74
C LEU A 128 -23.79 0.35 -7.02
N SER A 129 -24.05 0.39 -5.71
CA SER A 129 -23.60 1.50 -4.87
C SER A 129 -22.08 1.66 -4.93
N VAL A 130 -21.57 2.83 -4.55
CA VAL A 130 -20.12 3.09 -4.54
C VAL A 130 -19.37 2.04 -3.72
N GLY A 131 -19.87 1.70 -2.53
CA GLY A 131 -19.23 0.74 -1.65
C GLY A 131 -19.33 -0.71 -2.15
N GLU A 132 -20.46 -1.13 -2.75
CA GLU A 132 -20.58 -2.45 -3.39
C GLU A 132 -19.66 -2.54 -4.59
N GLY A 133 -19.64 -1.49 -5.39
CA GLY A 133 -18.81 -1.42 -6.57
C GLY A 133 -17.33 -1.46 -6.25
N PHE A 134 -16.87 -0.71 -5.25
CA PHE A 134 -15.48 -0.78 -4.80
C PHE A 134 -15.09 -2.22 -4.40
N ARG A 135 -15.92 -2.89 -3.59
CA ARG A 135 -15.66 -4.28 -3.18
C ARG A 135 -15.64 -5.23 -4.37
N ALA A 136 -16.55 -5.06 -5.33
CA ALA A 136 -16.55 -5.86 -6.56
C ALA A 136 -15.25 -5.63 -7.37
N ASP A 137 -14.81 -4.36 -7.51
CA ASP A 137 -13.57 -4.02 -8.22
C ASP A 137 -12.35 -4.65 -7.53
N VAL A 138 -12.30 -4.66 -6.19
CA VAL A 138 -11.24 -5.36 -5.44
C VAL A 138 -11.28 -6.86 -5.72
N ALA A 139 -12.46 -7.49 -5.69
CA ALA A 139 -12.60 -8.93 -5.98
C ALA A 139 -12.13 -9.29 -7.40
N LEU A 140 -12.47 -8.47 -8.40
CA LEU A 140 -12.09 -8.71 -9.81
C LEU A 140 -10.58 -8.61 -10.02
N ASN A 141 -9.92 -7.70 -9.30
CA ASN A 141 -8.51 -7.39 -9.48
C ASN A 141 -7.57 -8.19 -8.55
N LEU A 142 -8.11 -8.98 -7.63
CA LEU A 142 -7.31 -9.70 -6.64
C LEU A 142 -6.55 -10.87 -7.27
N ASP A 143 -5.27 -10.66 -7.54
CA ASP A 143 -4.32 -11.64 -8.07
C ASP A 143 -2.93 -11.39 -7.47
N ASP A 144 -1.95 -12.27 -7.77
CA ASP A 144 -0.56 -12.07 -7.39
C ASP A 144 -0.02 -10.75 -7.95
N TYR A 145 0.85 -10.08 -7.21
CA TYR A 145 1.53 -8.82 -7.59
C TYR A 145 0.58 -7.66 -7.89
N THR A 146 -0.64 -7.67 -7.33
CA THR A 146 -1.60 -6.58 -7.53
C THR A 146 -1.40 -5.45 -6.53
N ILE A 147 -1.43 -4.21 -7.02
CA ILE A 147 -1.40 -2.98 -6.24
C ILE A 147 -2.79 -2.37 -6.20
N PHE A 148 -3.33 -2.18 -5.00
CA PHE A 148 -4.54 -1.42 -4.73
C PHE A 148 -4.16 -0.05 -4.16
N ASP A 149 -4.15 0.98 -5.01
CA ASP A 149 -4.00 2.38 -4.57
C ASP A 149 -5.34 2.92 -4.06
N GLU A 150 -5.32 3.86 -3.14
CA GLU A 150 -6.52 4.45 -2.51
C GLU A 150 -7.45 3.39 -1.85
N TYR A 151 -6.88 2.27 -1.33
CA TYR A 151 -7.66 1.21 -0.71
C TYR A 151 -8.51 1.76 0.45
N THR A 152 -9.79 1.41 0.45
CA THR A 152 -10.82 1.82 1.43
C THR A 152 -11.20 3.31 1.46
N SER A 153 -10.71 4.13 0.53
CA SER A 153 -11.01 5.57 0.50
C SER A 153 -12.51 5.89 0.29
N THR A 154 -13.23 5.01 -0.39
CA THR A 154 -14.63 5.22 -0.83
C THR A 154 -15.68 4.44 -0.04
N ILE A 155 -15.29 3.72 1.00
CA ILE A 155 -16.20 2.86 1.79
C ILE A 155 -16.24 3.25 3.28
N ASP A 156 -17.36 2.92 3.93
CA ASP A 156 -17.53 3.07 5.36
C ASP A 156 -16.43 2.33 6.15
N ARG A 157 -16.03 2.87 7.31
CA ARG A 157 -14.92 2.32 8.09
C ARG A 157 -15.19 0.91 8.63
N ASN A 158 -16.44 0.59 9.00
CA ASN A 158 -16.81 -0.75 9.46
C ASN A 158 -16.80 -1.74 8.28
N VAL A 159 -17.27 -1.30 7.12
CA VAL A 159 -17.20 -2.09 5.88
C VAL A 159 -15.73 -2.31 5.49
N ALA A 160 -14.87 -1.30 5.59
CA ALA A 160 -13.43 -1.43 5.33
C ALA A 160 -12.79 -2.52 6.19
N LYS A 161 -13.07 -2.51 7.51
CA LYS A 161 -12.56 -3.51 8.47
C LYS A 161 -13.04 -4.92 8.14
N SER A 162 -14.35 -5.08 7.87
CA SER A 162 -14.93 -6.40 7.55
C SER A 162 -14.41 -6.94 6.22
N THR A 163 -14.31 -6.09 5.19
CA THR A 163 -13.74 -6.43 3.88
C THR A 163 -12.28 -6.86 4.02
N SER A 164 -11.48 -6.11 4.77
CA SER A 164 -10.07 -6.42 5.02
C SER A 164 -9.88 -7.76 5.73
N ASN A 165 -10.74 -8.07 6.71
CA ASN A 165 -10.70 -9.36 7.40
C ASN A 165 -11.06 -10.54 6.49
N GLY A 166 -12.02 -10.38 5.59
CA GLY A 166 -12.35 -11.41 4.59
C GLY A 166 -11.24 -11.61 3.56
N LEU A 167 -10.69 -10.50 3.02
CA LEU A 167 -9.61 -10.51 2.05
C LEU A 167 -8.36 -11.22 2.57
N GLN A 168 -7.90 -10.90 3.78
CA GLN A 168 -6.69 -11.52 4.31
C GLN A 168 -6.84 -13.04 4.46
N LYS A 169 -8.04 -13.53 4.83
CA LYS A 169 -8.31 -14.97 4.90
C LYS A 169 -8.25 -15.61 3.53
N TYR A 170 -8.88 -14.99 2.54
CA TYR A 170 -8.90 -15.48 1.16
C TYR A 170 -7.49 -15.49 0.55
N ILE A 171 -6.73 -14.41 0.69
CA ILE A 171 -5.36 -14.27 0.17
C ILE A 171 -4.48 -15.38 0.73
N ARG A 172 -4.50 -15.60 2.05
CA ARG A 172 -3.67 -16.65 2.69
C ARG A 172 -4.14 -18.06 2.34
N HIS A 173 -5.45 -18.32 2.36
CA HIS A 173 -5.99 -19.62 2.02
C HIS A 173 -5.64 -20.06 0.60
N ASN A 174 -5.65 -19.14 -0.35
CA ASN A 174 -5.34 -19.39 -1.75
C ASN A 174 -3.86 -19.13 -2.08
N ASN A 175 -3.02 -18.86 -1.08
CA ASN A 175 -1.59 -18.58 -1.23
C ASN A 175 -1.25 -17.47 -2.24
N ILE A 176 -2.14 -16.47 -2.38
CA ILE A 176 -1.90 -15.30 -3.22
C ILE A 176 -0.73 -14.51 -2.62
N LYS A 177 0.20 -14.08 -3.46
CA LYS A 177 1.46 -13.46 -3.05
C LYS A 177 1.57 -12.03 -3.56
N ASN A 178 2.33 -11.24 -2.79
CA ASN A 178 2.80 -9.92 -3.22
C ASN A 178 1.66 -8.94 -3.54
N VAL A 179 0.59 -8.95 -2.72
CA VAL A 179 -0.50 -7.98 -2.84
C VAL A 179 -0.18 -6.73 -2.00
N VAL A 180 -0.24 -5.56 -2.63
CA VAL A 180 0.07 -4.28 -2.00
C VAL A 180 -1.20 -3.45 -1.85
N PHE A 181 -1.51 -3.04 -0.61
CA PHE A 181 -2.62 -2.15 -0.29
C PHE A 181 -2.08 -0.80 0.16
N CYS A 182 -2.47 0.27 -0.53
CA CYS A 182 -2.05 1.63 -0.22
C CYS A 182 -3.23 2.49 0.19
N SER A 183 -3.15 3.17 1.33
CA SER A 183 -4.23 3.99 1.88
C SER A 183 -3.74 5.15 2.75
N CYS A 184 -4.57 6.18 2.90
CA CYS A 184 -4.37 7.20 3.93
C CYS A 184 -4.95 6.79 5.30
N HIS A 185 -5.74 5.72 5.36
CA HIS A 185 -6.34 5.22 6.59
C HIS A 185 -5.50 4.09 7.19
N LYS A 186 -5.50 3.98 8.52
CA LYS A 186 -4.72 2.98 9.26
C LYS A 186 -5.60 1.97 10.03
N ASP A 187 -6.88 2.28 10.24
CA ASP A 187 -7.80 1.52 11.11
C ASP A 187 -8.22 0.15 10.57
N TYR A 188 -7.97 -0.14 9.30
CA TYR A 188 -8.23 -1.46 8.68
C TYR A 188 -7.05 -2.43 8.83
N ILE A 189 -5.84 -1.94 9.13
CA ILE A 189 -4.61 -2.73 9.18
C ILE A 189 -4.71 -3.93 10.14
N PRO A 190 -5.23 -3.78 11.38
CA PRO A 190 -5.37 -4.92 12.30
C PRO A 190 -6.29 -6.03 11.78
N PHE A 191 -7.19 -5.69 10.84
CA PHE A 191 -8.12 -6.64 10.23
C PHE A 191 -7.54 -7.28 8.96
N LEU A 192 -6.72 -6.55 8.21
CA LEU A 192 -6.02 -7.06 7.03
C LEU A 192 -4.80 -7.91 7.40
N LYS A 193 -4.21 -7.69 8.58
CA LYS A 193 -3.07 -8.44 9.12
C LYS A 193 -1.91 -8.56 8.10
N PRO A 194 -1.35 -7.45 7.62
CA PRO A 194 -0.27 -7.49 6.64
C PRO A 194 0.99 -8.15 7.21
N ASN A 195 1.83 -8.70 6.33
CA ASN A 195 3.17 -9.17 6.70
C ASN A 195 4.12 -7.98 6.92
N ILE A 196 3.95 -6.93 6.10
CA ILE A 196 4.81 -5.74 6.12
C ILE A 196 3.93 -4.50 6.12
N VAL A 197 4.28 -3.51 6.93
CA VAL A 197 3.68 -2.18 6.90
C VAL A 197 4.76 -1.14 6.65
N ILE A 198 4.59 -0.33 5.62
CA ILE A 198 5.39 0.87 5.34
C ILE A 198 4.59 2.08 5.78
N ASP A 199 5.01 2.73 6.85
CA ASP A 199 4.37 3.94 7.37
C ASP A 199 5.19 5.17 6.98
N LEU A 200 4.64 5.98 6.06
CA LEU A 200 5.29 7.20 5.58
C LEU A 200 5.15 8.38 6.56
N ASP A 201 4.23 8.30 7.52
CA ASP A 201 4.11 9.33 8.56
C ASP A 201 5.19 9.15 9.63
N GLU A 202 5.45 7.89 10.02
CA GLU A 202 6.51 7.50 10.96
C GLU A 202 7.87 7.32 10.29
N GLU A 203 7.93 7.32 8.95
CA GLU A 203 9.12 7.04 8.14
C GLU A 203 9.78 5.68 8.47
N LYS A 204 8.95 4.66 8.73
CA LYS A 204 9.39 3.33 9.20
C LYS A 204 8.77 2.20 8.40
N VAL A 205 9.48 1.07 8.40
CA VAL A 205 8.99 -0.22 7.90
C VAL A 205 8.88 -1.19 9.06
N TYR A 206 7.72 -1.84 9.16
CA TYR A 206 7.41 -2.81 10.22
C TYR A 206 7.26 -4.22 9.65
N ASP A 207 7.84 -5.20 10.33
CA ASP A 207 7.59 -6.63 10.12
C ASP A 207 6.54 -7.09 11.13
N CYS A 208 5.36 -7.46 10.63
CA CYS A 208 4.23 -7.89 11.45
C CYS A 208 4.07 -9.41 11.53
N GLY A 209 5.01 -10.18 10.96
CA GLY A 209 5.03 -11.64 11.07
C GLY A 209 4.04 -12.37 10.16
N ASP A 210 3.95 -13.71 10.32
CA ASP A 210 3.15 -14.66 9.53
C ASP A 210 3.53 -14.82 8.05
N GLY A 211 4.61 -14.15 7.59
CA GLY A 211 5.30 -14.53 6.37
C GLY A 211 6.42 -15.52 6.70
N GLU A 212 6.41 -16.69 6.10
CA GLU A 212 7.50 -17.64 6.28
C GLU A 212 8.86 -16.97 6.03
N CYS A 213 9.69 -16.88 7.07
CA CYS A 213 11.13 -16.69 7.01
C CYS A 213 11.75 -15.30 6.84
N LEU A 214 11.18 -14.17 7.24
CA LEU A 214 11.83 -12.90 6.92
C LEU A 214 12.48 -12.15 8.08
N GLY A 215 12.01 -12.30 9.31
CA GLY A 215 12.58 -11.61 10.46
C GLY A 215 14.04 -11.98 10.79
N LYS A 216 14.47 -13.22 10.49
CA LYS A 216 15.84 -13.67 10.84
C LYS A 216 16.91 -13.21 9.86
N THR A 217 16.60 -13.10 8.56
CA THR A 217 17.62 -12.77 7.55
C THR A 217 17.90 -11.28 7.47
N LEU A 218 16.88 -10.42 7.68
CA LEU A 218 17.06 -8.96 7.68
C LEU A 218 17.63 -8.46 9.01
N LEU A 219 17.15 -8.96 10.14
CA LEU A 219 17.75 -8.64 11.45
C LEU A 219 19.23 -9.00 11.50
N SER A 220 19.64 -10.11 10.89
CA SER A 220 21.06 -10.46 10.82
C SER A 220 21.87 -9.52 9.91
N LYS A 221 21.29 -8.96 8.85
CA LYS A 221 21.96 -7.99 7.98
C LYS A 221 21.99 -6.59 8.58
N CYS A 222 20.92 -6.13 9.24
CA CYS A 222 20.92 -4.85 9.95
C CYS A 222 21.86 -4.86 11.16
N THR A 223 21.88 -5.92 11.97
CA THR A 223 22.82 -6.04 13.09
C THR A 223 24.27 -6.17 12.64
N SER A 224 24.56 -6.80 11.49
CA SER A 224 25.92 -6.89 10.95
C SER A 224 26.46 -5.56 10.42
N GLN A 225 25.61 -4.65 9.97
CA GLN A 225 26.01 -3.28 9.57
C GLN A 225 26.26 -2.39 10.79
N THR A 226 25.46 -2.50 11.86
CA THR A 226 25.64 -1.72 13.10
C THR A 226 26.87 -2.19 13.87
N THR A 227 27.17 -3.50 13.87
CA THR A 227 28.38 -4.03 14.52
C THR A 227 29.67 -3.70 13.76
N LYS A 228 29.63 -3.57 12.41
CA LYS A 228 30.80 -3.10 11.65
C LYS A 228 31.15 -1.64 11.95
N THR A 229 30.13 -0.76 12.04
CA THR A 229 30.35 0.67 12.40
C THR A 229 30.84 0.82 13.84
N PHE A 230 30.42 -0.04 14.77
CA PHE A 230 30.86 -0.01 16.16
C PHE A 230 32.24 -0.63 16.36
N GLY A 231 32.62 -1.63 15.55
CA GLY A 231 33.94 -2.24 15.55
C GLY A 231 35.04 -1.32 15.01
N GLU A 232 34.72 -0.51 13.99
CA GLU A 232 35.65 0.48 13.44
C GLU A 232 35.88 1.68 14.38
N PHE A 233 34.89 2.01 15.23
CA PHE A 233 35.01 3.09 16.22
C PHE A 233 35.85 2.70 17.44
N LEU A 234 35.92 1.42 17.80
CA LEU A 234 36.77 0.94 18.92
C LEU A 234 38.18 0.57 18.52
N GLY A 235 38.47 0.42 17.22
CA GLY A 235 39.83 0.19 16.69
C GLY A 235 40.72 1.42 16.59
N SER A 236 40.18 2.63 16.80
CA SER A 236 40.94 3.89 16.74
C SER A 236 41.30 4.50 18.10
N ILE A 237 41.12 3.75 19.20
CA ILE A 237 41.55 4.15 20.55
C ILE A 237 42.45 3.05 21.12
N THR A 238 43.66 2.98 20.62
CA THR A 238 44.76 2.34 21.38
C THR A 238 46.09 2.96 20.90
N ILE A 239 46.61 3.87 21.76
CA ILE A 239 47.97 4.44 21.90
C ILE A 239 48.47 5.30 20.73
#